data_2944d8d2d572ac7c748fc41d05cfd6f1
#
_entry.id   2944d8d2d572ac7c748fc41d05cfd6f1
#
_cell.length_a   1.000
_cell.length_b   1.000
_cell.length_c   1.000
_cell.angle_alpha   90.00
_cell.angle_beta   90.00
_cell.angle_gamma   90.00
#
_symmetry.space_group_name_H-M   'P 1'
#
loop_
_entity.id
_entity.type
_entity.pdbx_description
1 polymer ?
#
loop_
_entity_poly.entity_id
_entity_poly.type
_entity_poly.pdbx_seq_one_letter_code
_entity_poly.pdbx_strand_id
1 'polypeptide(L)'
;MNAYAAELRLVWIAAGVVAIAGIGYFGFRFWQRRSRRKALLHRLERISYDAVHQVLGPDGMGGWIHIDHLLLTQRGVIALDTRRVAGVIFGGDQMSDWTVMSRKYRYTFDNPQPALYDRVAAVKQLAGETPVEGRLLFSNVGKFTKGMPKWVLMLDDLEVDIPIVNRSARSAPEFAATNDNWEQLKSQLRPSPHVFTSL
;
A
#
# COMPACT_ATOMS: atom_id res chain seq x y z
N MET A 1 -53.74 -4.75 28.28
CA MET A 1 -52.90 -3.59 28.05
C MET A 1 -51.40 -3.81 28.37
N ASN A 2 -51.05 -4.78 29.24
CA ASN A 2 -49.65 -4.97 29.68
C ASN A 2 -48.76 -5.84 28.74
N ALA A 3 -49.35 -6.74 27.94
CA ALA A 3 -48.55 -7.63 27.06
C ALA A 3 -47.86 -6.86 25.92
N TYR A 4 -48.57 -5.97 25.26
CA TYR A 4 -47.97 -5.12 24.21
C TYR A 4 -46.83 -4.24 24.67
N ALA A 5 -46.90 -3.74 25.92
CA ALA A 5 -45.80 -2.92 26.47
C ALA A 5 -44.55 -3.75 26.78
N ALA A 6 -44.70 -5.02 27.15
CA ALA A 6 -43.60 -5.95 27.38
C ALA A 6 -42.93 -6.35 26.07
N GLU A 7 -43.69 -6.66 25.03
CA GLU A 7 -43.16 -6.96 23.70
C GLU A 7 -42.42 -5.77 23.10
N LEU A 8 -42.95 -4.56 23.22
CA LEU A 8 -42.30 -3.34 22.73
C LEU A 8 -40.96 -3.10 23.43
N ARG A 9 -40.87 -3.33 24.75
CA ARG A 9 -39.60 -3.23 25.49
C ARG A 9 -38.56 -4.25 25.01
N LEU A 10 -38.95 -5.49 24.74
CA LEU A 10 -38.07 -6.52 24.22
C LEU A 10 -37.51 -6.16 22.84
N VAL A 11 -38.36 -5.60 21.99
CA VAL A 11 -37.91 -5.11 20.65
C VAL A 11 -36.87 -4.00 20.80
N TRP A 12 -37.08 -3.03 21.67
CA TRP A 12 -36.10 -1.96 21.90
C TRP A 12 -34.80 -2.45 22.54
N ILE A 13 -34.86 -3.41 23.44
CA ILE A 13 -33.67 -4.04 24.01
C ILE A 13 -32.91 -4.80 22.94
N ALA A 14 -33.58 -5.59 22.10
CA ALA A 14 -32.94 -6.32 21.00
C ALA A 14 -32.32 -5.35 19.99
N ALA A 15 -33.00 -4.27 19.61
CA ALA A 15 -32.46 -3.25 18.74
C ALA A 15 -31.22 -2.57 19.33
N GLY A 16 -31.24 -2.28 20.64
CA GLY A 16 -30.09 -1.73 21.36
C GLY A 16 -28.86 -2.67 21.33
N VAL A 17 -29.07 -3.96 21.57
CA VAL A 17 -27.98 -4.96 21.52
C VAL A 17 -27.38 -5.07 20.12
N VAL A 18 -28.25 -5.10 19.09
CA VAL A 18 -27.77 -5.15 17.67
C VAL A 18 -26.97 -3.88 17.32
N ALA A 19 -27.44 -2.71 17.75
CA ALA A 19 -26.73 -1.45 17.52
C ALA A 19 -25.34 -1.44 18.21
N ILE A 20 -25.25 -1.87 19.46
CA ILE A 20 -23.98 -1.95 20.21
C ILE A 20 -23.03 -2.96 19.55
N ALA A 21 -23.55 -4.13 19.16
CA ALA A 21 -22.75 -5.14 18.47
C ALA A 21 -22.23 -4.61 17.10
N GLY A 22 -23.07 -3.87 16.37
CA GLY A 22 -22.69 -3.21 15.12
C GLY A 22 -21.57 -2.18 15.34
N ILE A 23 -21.73 -1.28 16.30
CA ILE A 23 -20.71 -0.28 16.64
C ILE A 23 -19.39 -0.95 17.05
N GLY A 24 -19.46 -1.99 17.90
CA GLY A 24 -18.31 -2.76 18.34
C GLY A 24 -17.60 -3.44 17.16
N TYR A 25 -18.35 -4.05 16.24
CA TYR A 25 -17.81 -4.67 15.04
C TYR A 25 -17.12 -3.65 14.10
N PHE A 26 -17.78 -2.51 13.84
CA PHE A 26 -17.17 -1.46 12.99
C PHE A 26 -15.97 -0.82 13.67
N GLY A 27 -16.02 -0.55 14.97
CA GLY A 27 -14.89 -0.05 15.74
C GLY A 27 -13.69 -1.00 15.72
N PHE A 28 -13.92 -2.29 15.91
CA PHE A 28 -12.90 -3.33 15.83
C PHE A 28 -12.29 -3.41 14.41
N ARG A 29 -13.13 -3.40 13.38
CA ARG A 29 -12.65 -3.39 11.97
C ARG A 29 -11.82 -2.15 11.65
N PHE A 30 -12.23 -0.99 12.12
CA PHE A 30 -11.50 0.26 11.95
C PHE A 30 -10.15 0.22 12.68
N TRP A 31 -10.15 -0.21 13.93
CA TRP A 31 -8.93 -0.37 14.72
C TRP A 31 -7.94 -1.36 14.08
N GLN A 32 -8.44 -2.50 13.59
CA GLN A 32 -7.63 -3.50 12.91
C GLN A 32 -6.99 -2.95 11.62
N ARG A 33 -7.73 -2.18 10.81
CA ARG A 33 -7.18 -1.52 9.62
C ARG A 33 -6.09 -0.52 10.00
N ARG A 34 -6.34 0.30 11.00
CA ARG A 34 -5.38 1.30 11.49
C ARG A 34 -4.10 0.64 12.04
N SER A 35 -4.23 -0.46 12.77
CA SER A 35 -3.10 -1.21 13.32
C SER A 35 -2.23 -1.81 12.21
N ARG A 36 -2.85 -2.43 11.19
CA ARG A 36 -2.11 -3.00 10.04
C ARG A 36 -1.37 -1.92 9.26
N ARG A 37 -2.01 -0.77 9.01
CA ARG A 37 -1.35 0.36 8.35
C ARG A 37 -0.14 0.85 9.14
N LYS A 38 -0.26 1.01 10.44
CA LYS A 38 0.86 1.39 11.30
C LYS A 38 1.99 0.37 11.25
N ALA A 39 1.67 -0.92 11.31
CA ALA A 39 2.67 -1.98 11.20
C ALA A 39 3.41 -1.96 9.87
N LEU A 40 2.70 -1.75 8.75
CA LEU A 40 3.34 -1.59 7.44
C LEU A 40 4.26 -0.36 7.43
N LEU A 41 3.76 0.82 7.81
CA LEU A 41 4.56 2.05 7.81
C LEU A 41 5.83 1.88 8.64
N HIS A 42 5.74 1.26 9.81
CA HIS A 42 6.92 0.97 10.63
C HIS A 42 7.94 0.05 9.92
N ARG A 43 7.48 -0.96 9.15
CA ARG A 43 8.37 -1.80 8.34
C ARG A 43 9.02 -0.99 7.22
N LEU A 44 8.25 -0.14 6.52
CA LEU A 44 8.76 0.73 5.46
C LEU A 44 9.82 1.73 6.00
N GLU A 45 9.60 2.28 7.19
CA GLU A 45 10.58 3.14 7.87
C GLU A 45 11.90 2.43 8.19
N ARG A 46 11.89 1.12 8.45
CA ARG A 46 13.11 0.35 8.74
C ARG A 46 13.97 0.11 7.52
N ILE A 47 13.37 0.00 6.34
CA ILE A 47 14.05 -0.28 5.06
C ILE A 47 14.39 0.98 4.27
N SER A 48 14.05 2.16 4.78
CA SER A 48 14.28 3.44 4.11
C SER A 48 14.96 4.47 5.01
N TYR A 49 15.77 5.32 4.40
CA TYR A 49 16.34 6.50 5.05
C TYR A 49 15.30 7.59 5.28
N ASP A 50 14.37 7.72 4.33
CA ASP A 50 13.22 8.62 4.37
C ASP A 50 12.09 8.04 3.52
N ALA A 51 10.86 8.44 3.80
CA ALA A 51 9.69 7.94 3.07
C ALA A 51 8.58 8.99 3.02
N VAL A 52 7.90 9.06 1.88
CA VAL A 52 6.65 9.80 1.73
C VAL A 52 5.53 8.87 1.31
N HIS A 53 4.33 9.15 1.77
CA HIS A 53 3.19 8.25 1.62
C HIS A 53 1.97 8.99 1.10
N GLN A 54 1.19 8.33 0.22
CA GLN A 54 -0.07 8.85 -0.32
C GLN A 54 0.12 10.23 -0.94
N VAL A 55 0.95 10.30 -1.98
CA VAL A 55 1.29 11.54 -2.66
C VAL A 55 0.86 11.53 -4.11
N LEU A 56 0.69 12.72 -4.67
CA LEU A 56 0.55 12.96 -6.09
C LEU A 56 1.86 13.53 -6.63
N GLY A 57 2.39 12.90 -7.68
CA GLY A 57 3.49 13.43 -8.47
C GLY A 57 3.02 13.88 -9.85
N PRO A 58 3.69 14.82 -10.52
CA PRO A 58 3.40 15.15 -11.91
C PRO A 58 3.68 13.92 -12.80
N ASP A 59 2.80 13.67 -13.78
CA ASP A 59 2.91 12.54 -14.69
C ASP A 59 3.76 12.82 -15.95
N GLY A 60 4.30 14.04 -16.05
CA GLY A 60 5.05 14.51 -17.20
C GLY A 60 4.19 14.93 -18.41
N MET A 61 2.87 14.76 -18.34
CA MET A 61 1.92 15.09 -19.40
C MET A 61 0.94 16.21 -19.00
N GLY A 62 1.22 16.90 -17.90
CA GLY A 62 0.40 17.96 -17.33
C GLY A 62 -0.67 17.50 -16.34
N GLY A 63 -0.72 16.20 -16.04
CA GLY A 63 -1.58 15.59 -15.04
C GLY A 63 -0.84 15.21 -13.76
N TRP A 64 -1.52 14.44 -12.91
CA TRP A 64 -1.02 13.98 -11.61
C TRP A 64 -1.23 12.47 -11.48
N ILE A 65 -0.20 11.77 -11.04
CA ILE A 65 -0.26 10.34 -10.77
C ILE A 65 -0.18 10.08 -9.27
N HIS A 66 -1.04 9.21 -8.76
CA HIS A 66 -1.05 8.82 -7.35
C HIS A 66 0.03 7.77 -7.09
N ILE A 67 0.76 7.94 -6.01
CA ILE A 67 1.81 7.03 -5.55
C ILE A 67 1.55 6.67 -4.09
N ASP A 68 1.42 5.37 -3.81
CA ASP A 68 1.14 4.88 -2.44
C ASP A 68 2.30 5.22 -1.49
N HIS A 69 3.52 4.85 -1.88
CA HIS A 69 4.72 5.09 -1.08
C HIS A 69 5.92 5.35 -1.99
N LEU A 70 6.73 6.35 -1.64
CA LEU A 70 8.08 6.53 -2.17
C LEU A 70 9.06 6.38 -1.01
N LEU A 71 10.08 5.56 -1.21
CA LEU A 71 11.07 5.20 -0.21
C LEU A 71 12.46 5.57 -0.72
N LEU A 72 13.22 6.32 0.05
CA LEU A 72 14.65 6.52 -0.20
C LEU A 72 15.42 5.38 0.45
N THR A 73 16.05 4.53 -0.33
CA THR A 73 16.75 3.32 0.11
C THR A 73 18.24 3.34 -0.29
N GLN A 74 18.98 2.30 0.10
CA GLN A 74 20.37 2.13 -0.34
C GLN A 74 20.51 1.97 -1.86
N ARG A 75 19.46 1.51 -2.55
CA ARG A 75 19.45 1.30 -4.01
C ARG A 75 18.90 2.50 -4.80
N GLY A 76 18.58 3.59 -4.14
CA GLY A 76 17.91 4.74 -4.71
C GLY A 76 16.45 4.84 -4.26
N VAL A 77 15.60 5.40 -5.10
CA VAL A 77 14.17 5.61 -4.82
C VAL A 77 13.36 4.39 -5.25
N ILE A 78 12.49 3.91 -4.37
CA ILE A 78 11.54 2.84 -4.68
C ILE A 78 10.12 3.39 -4.65
N ALA A 79 9.42 3.31 -5.81
CA ALA A 79 7.98 3.51 -5.91
C ALA A 79 7.28 2.20 -5.54
N LEU A 80 6.54 2.19 -4.43
CA LEU A 80 5.92 0.99 -3.88
C LEU A 80 4.41 1.16 -3.85
N ASP A 81 3.72 0.29 -4.59
CA ASP A 81 2.26 0.17 -4.57
C ASP A 81 1.86 -1.00 -3.68
N THR A 82 0.85 -0.81 -2.87
CA THR A 82 0.35 -1.83 -1.95
C THR A 82 -0.93 -2.47 -2.47
N ARG A 83 -1.06 -3.79 -2.33
CA ARG A 83 -2.24 -4.55 -2.76
C ARG A 83 -2.65 -5.55 -1.68
N ARG A 84 -3.95 -5.51 -1.36
CA ARG A 84 -4.56 -6.51 -0.48
C ARG A 84 -5.53 -7.37 -1.26
N VAL A 85 -5.04 -8.52 -1.67
CA VAL A 85 -5.83 -9.51 -2.43
C VAL A 85 -5.82 -10.82 -1.65
N ALA A 86 -7.01 -11.30 -1.25
CA ALA A 86 -7.14 -12.52 -0.46
C ALA A 86 -7.44 -13.72 -1.36
N GLY A 87 -6.61 -14.75 -1.28
CA GLY A 87 -6.78 -16.00 -2.05
C GLY A 87 -5.56 -16.37 -2.88
N VAL A 88 -5.75 -17.33 -3.77
CA VAL A 88 -4.71 -17.75 -4.72
C VAL A 88 -4.75 -16.85 -5.94
N ILE A 89 -3.63 -16.21 -6.23
CA ILE A 89 -3.49 -15.24 -7.31
C ILE A 89 -2.77 -15.93 -8.48
N PHE A 90 -3.40 -15.89 -9.64
CA PHE A 90 -2.84 -16.31 -10.91
C PHE A 90 -2.59 -15.05 -11.74
N GLY A 91 -1.34 -14.65 -11.81
CA GLY A 91 -0.87 -13.48 -12.54
C GLY A 91 0.41 -13.76 -13.28
N GLY A 92 0.69 -12.98 -14.29
CA GLY A 92 1.91 -13.07 -15.10
C GLY A 92 2.17 -11.76 -15.82
N ASP A 93 3.44 -11.54 -16.21
CA ASP A 93 3.90 -10.27 -16.80
C ASP A 93 3.21 -9.93 -18.13
N GLN A 94 2.78 -10.94 -18.89
CA GLN A 94 2.15 -10.79 -20.20
C GLN A 94 0.62 -10.86 -20.16
N MET A 95 0.03 -10.98 -18.96
CA MET A 95 -1.42 -11.07 -18.80
C MET A 95 -2.02 -9.67 -18.63
N SER A 96 -3.12 -9.39 -19.34
CA SER A 96 -3.90 -8.15 -19.13
C SER A 96 -4.60 -8.16 -17.78
N ASP A 97 -5.08 -9.34 -17.38
CA ASP A 97 -5.86 -9.53 -16.17
C ASP A 97 -5.27 -10.62 -15.29
N TRP A 98 -5.32 -10.40 -13.99
CA TRP A 98 -4.96 -11.40 -13.00
C TRP A 98 -6.21 -11.99 -12.35
N THR A 99 -6.21 -13.30 -12.14
CA THR A 99 -7.34 -14.02 -11.55
C THR A 99 -7.08 -14.34 -10.09
N VAL A 100 -8.07 -14.14 -9.26
CA VAL A 100 -8.07 -14.56 -7.85
C VAL A 100 -9.06 -15.68 -7.65
N MET A 101 -8.61 -16.71 -6.96
CA MET A 101 -9.45 -17.83 -6.54
C MET A 101 -9.44 -17.95 -5.02
N SER A 102 -10.62 -18.01 -4.42
CA SER A 102 -10.83 -18.37 -3.03
C SER A 102 -11.85 -19.50 -2.92
N ARG A 103 -12.10 -20.02 -1.72
CA ARG A 103 -13.13 -21.05 -1.51
C ARG A 103 -14.54 -20.59 -1.88
N LYS A 104 -14.81 -19.29 -1.85
CA LYS A 104 -16.16 -18.71 -1.98
C LYS A 104 -16.39 -17.94 -3.27
N TYR A 105 -15.33 -17.47 -3.92
CA TYR A 105 -15.44 -16.59 -5.09
C TYR A 105 -14.24 -16.72 -6.01
N ARG A 106 -14.48 -16.39 -7.27
CA ARG A 106 -13.45 -16.16 -8.28
C ARG A 106 -13.75 -14.78 -8.91
N TYR A 107 -12.71 -13.97 -9.08
CA TYR A 107 -12.80 -12.72 -9.81
C TYR A 107 -11.48 -12.40 -10.52
N THR A 108 -11.53 -11.49 -11.47
CA THR A 108 -10.37 -10.93 -12.15
C THR A 108 -10.20 -9.45 -11.78
N PHE A 109 -8.99 -8.97 -11.91
CA PHE A 109 -8.65 -7.54 -11.84
C PHE A 109 -7.51 -7.27 -12.81
N ASP A 110 -7.42 -6.01 -13.27
CA ASP A 110 -6.40 -5.57 -14.23
C ASP A 110 -5.00 -5.82 -13.67
N ASN A 111 -4.08 -6.21 -14.55
CA ASN A 111 -2.67 -6.35 -14.19
C ASN A 111 -2.15 -5.01 -13.63
N PRO A 112 -1.66 -4.96 -12.39
CA PRO A 112 -1.21 -3.71 -11.78
C PRO A 112 0.18 -3.22 -12.25
N GLN A 113 0.92 -4.03 -13.00
CA GLN A 113 2.29 -3.71 -13.44
C GLN A 113 2.35 -2.49 -14.38
N PRO A 114 1.47 -2.33 -15.40
CA PRO A 114 1.50 -1.13 -16.25
C PRO A 114 1.37 0.16 -15.44
N ALA A 115 0.43 0.22 -14.51
CA ALA A 115 0.25 1.38 -13.66
C ALA A 115 1.45 1.64 -12.72
N LEU A 116 2.18 0.60 -12.30
CA LEU A 116 3.45 0.78 -11.58
C LEU A 116 4.53 1.33 -12.50
N TYR A 117 4.62 0.88 -13.75
CA TYR A 117 5.60 1.39 -14.72
C TYR A 117 5.40 2.88 -14.99
N ASP A 118 4.15 3.33 -15.13
CA ASP A 118 3.82 4.75 -15.28
C ASP A 118 4.29 5.58 -14.07
N ARG A 119 4.08 5.07 -12.84
CA ARG A 119 4.58 5.71 -11.61
C ARG A 119 6.10 5.78 -11.57
N VAL A 120 6.77 4.68 -11.90
CA VAL A 120 8.24 4.64 -11.97
C VAL A 120 8.77 5.62 -13.02
N ALA A 121 8.12 5.70 -14.18
CA ALA A 121 8.51 6.64 -15.23
C ALA A 121 8.35 8.10 -14.77
N ALA A 122 7.23 8.43 -14.14
CA ALA A 122 6.98 9.75 -13.57
C ALA A 122 8.02 10.11 -12.50
N VAL A 123 8.30 9.20 -11.56
CA VAL A 123 9.30 9.43 -10.50
C VAL A 123 10.71 9.58 -11.07
N LYS A 124 11.08 8.83 -12.11
CA LYS A 124 12.38 8.95 -12.77
C LYS A 124 12.64 10.36 -13.32
N GLN A 125 11.61 11.02 -13.85
CA GLN A 125 11.73 12.40 -14.35
C GLN A 125 12.04 13.41 -13.24
N LEU A 126 11.70 13.08 -11.99
CA LEU A 126 11.86 13.95 -10.83
C LEU A 126 13.12 13.62 -9.99
N ALA A 127 13.64 12.41 -10.12
CA ALA A 127 14.70 11.88 -9.25
C ALA A 127 16.13 12.25 -9.70
N GLY A 128 16.30 13.01 -10.81
CA GLY A 128 17.61 13.30 -11.38
C GLY A 128 18.37 12.02 -11.71
N GLU A 129 19.62 11.93 -11.31
CA GLU A 129 20.47 10.75 -11.53
C GLU A 129 20.24 9.60 -10.52
N THR A 130 19.36 9.80 -9.55
CA THR A 130 19.10 8.77 -8.56
C THR A 130 18.33 7.60 -9.17
N PRO A 131 18.81 6.35 -9.04
CA PRO A 131 18.10 5.18 -9.55
C PRO A 131 16.69 5.07 -9.00
N VAL A 132 15.71 4.67 -9.84
CA VAL A 132 14.32 4.47 -9.44
C VAL A 132 13.88 3.08 -9.81
N GLU A 133 13.36 2.36 -8.83
CA GLU A 133 12.76 1.03 -8.99
C GLU A 133 11.27 1.04 -8.59
N GLY A 134 10.52 0.03 -9.04
CA GLY A 134 9.12 -0.17 -8.63
C GLY A 134 8.93 -1.49 -7.90
N ARG A 135 7.97 -1.54 -6.98
CA ARG A 135 7.52 -2.79 -6.34
C ARG A 135 6.00 -2.78 -6.12
N LEU A 136 5.39 -3.93 -6.38
CA LEU A 136 4.00 -4.22 -6.04
C LEU A 136 4.00 -5.09 -4.77
N LEU A 137 3.71 -4.49 -3.63
CA LEU A 137 3.69 -5.17 -2.34
C LEU A 137 2.33 -5.80 -2.07
N PHE A 138 2.28 -7.12 -2.08
CA PHE A 138 1.07 -7.87 -1.73
C PHE A 138 1.07 -8.28 -0.26
N SER A 139 -0.09 -8.11 0.40
CA SER A 139 -0.27 -8.60 1.76
C SER A 139 -0.37 -10.13 1.80
N ASN A 140 0.04 -10.74 2.92
CA ASN A 140 0.11 -12.21 3.11
C ASN A 140 -1.24 -12.95 3.12
N VAL A 141 -2.37 -12.25 2.92
CA VAL A 141 -3.68 -12.90 2.74
C VAL A 141 -3.87 -13.48 1.34
N GLY A 142 -2.99 -13.11 0.39
CA GLY A 142 -2.88 -13.67 -0.93
C GLY A 142 -1.62 -14.50 -1.09
N LYS A 143 -1.56 -15.34 -2.11
CA LYS A 143 -0.35 -16.07 -2.50
C LYS A 143 -0.33 -16.36 -3.98
N PHE A 144 0.85 -16.31 -4.58
CA PHE A 144 1.10 -16.75 -5.93
C PHE A 144 1.55 -18.21 -5.93
N THR A 145 0.92 -19.06 -6.75
CA THR A 145 1.21 -20.51 -6.78
C THR A 145 1.93 -20.95 -8.06
N LYS A 146 1.96 -20.11 -9.10
CA LYS A 146 2.62 -20.39 -10.38
C LYS A 146 3.84 -19.50 -10.66
N GLY A 147 4.52 -19.08 -9.60
CA GLY A 147 5.61 -18.10 -9.65
C GLY A 147 5.12 -16.66 -9.46
N MET A 148 6.01 -15.79 -9.02
CA MET A 148 5.74 -14.36 -8.85
C MET A 148 6.08 -13.61 -10.14
N PRO A 149 5.17 -12.74 -10.65
CA PRO A 149 5.48 -11.82 -11.72
C PRO A 149 6.60 -10.85 -11.32
N LYS A 150 7.24 -10.22 -12.30
CA LYS A 150 8.27 -9.20 -12.05
C LYS A 150 7.72 -8.07 -11.15
N TRP A 151 8.56 -7.52 -10.30
CA TRP A 151 8.26 -6.39 -9.41
C TRP A 151 7.24 -6.69 -8.31
N VAL A 152 6.70 -7.92 -8.26
CA VAL A 152 5.83 -8.37 -7.19
C VAL A 152 6.66 -8.82 -6.00
N LEU A 153 6.22 -8.41 -4.81
CA LEU A 153 6.85 -8.71 -3.53
C LEU A 153 5.76 -9.07 -2.52
N MET A 154 5.96 -10.14 -1.76
CA MET A 154 5.10 -10.45 -0.63
C MET A 154 5.56 -9.69 0.61
N LEU A 155 4.60 -9.35 1.48
CA LEU A 155 4.91 -8.59 2.69
C LEU A 155 5.94 -9.28 3.59
N ASP A 156 5.96 -10.62 3.65
CA ASP A 156 6.93 -11.38 4.45
C ASP A 156 8.37 -11.26 3.91
N ASP A 157 8.51 -11.08 2.60
CA ASP A 157 9.81 -11.01 1.93
C ASP A 157 10.34 -9.56 1.83
N LEU A 158 9.64 -8.58 2.42
CA LEU A 158 9.93 -7.15 2.27
C LEU A 158 11.37 -6.80 2.68
N GLU A 159 11.82 -7.24 3.85
CA GLU A 159 13.16 -6.94 4.36
C GLU A 159 14.25 -7.83 3.74
N VAL A 160 13.86 -8.88 3.02
CA VAL A 160 14.77 -9.72 2.23
C VAL A 160 15.07 -9.06 0.88
N ASP A 161 14.04 -8.54 0.20
CA ASP A 161 14.22 -7.83 -1.08
C ASP A 161 14.83 -6.43 -0.86
N ILE A 162 14.38 -5.70 0.16
CA ILE A 162 14.85 -4.35 0.48
C ILE A 162 15.49 -4.39 1.89
N PRO A 163 16.82 -4.44 1.98
CA PRO A 163 17.50 -4.56 3.27
C PRO A 163 17.23 -3.39 4.22
N ILE A 164 17.25 -3.69 5.52
CA ILE A 164 17.14 -2.67 6.58
C ILE A 164 18.31 -1.69 6.47
N VAL A 165 18.00 -0.40 6.50
CA VAL A 165 19.01 0.64 6.37
C VAL A 165 19.65 1.02 7.70
N ASN A 166 20.95 1.33 7.66
CA ASN A 166 21.58 2.05 8.72
C ASN A 166 21.40 3.57 8.51
N ARG A 167 20.52 4.19 9.28
CA ARG A 167 20.19 5.62 9.12
C ARG A 167 21.38 6.55 9.28
N SER A 168 22.40 6.17 10.01
CA SER A 168 23.62 6.97 10.15
C SER A 168 24.38 7.12 8.82
N ALA A 169 24.24 6.17 7.89
CA ALA A 169 24.86 6.25 6.58
C ALA A 169 24.27 7.36 5.68
N ARG A 170 23.07 7.87 5.99
CA ARG A 170 22.48 9.00 5.26
C ARG A 170 23.32 10.28 5.33
N SER A 171 24.10 10.46 6.41
CA SER A 171 24.94 11.63 6.60
C SER A 171 26.33 11.48 5.94
N ALA A 172 26.59 10.37 5.27
CA ALA A 172 27.83 10.16 4.57
C ALA A 172 27.96 11.07 3.33
N PRO A 173 29.13 11.63 3.03
CA PRO A 173 29.33 12.56 1.90
C PRO A 173 28.93 11.97 0.55
N GLU A 174 29.13 10.67 0.35
CA GLU A 174 28.73 9.94 -0.85
C GLU A 174 27.20 9.92 -1.08
N PHE A 175 26.42 10.17 -0.02
CA PHE A 175 24.96 10.20 -0.09
C PHE A 175 24.39 11.60 -0.33
N ALA A 176 25.23 12.65 -0.36
CA ALA A 176 24.80 14.05 -0.44
C ALA A 176 23.97 14.31 -1.72
N ALA A 177 24.48 13.94 -2.89
CA ALA A 177 23.75 14.14 -4.17
C ALA A 177 22.40 13.41 -4.21
N THR A 178 22.35 12.20 -3.65
CA THR A 178 21.10 11.43 -3.53
C THR A 178 20.10 12.11 -2.59
N ASN A 179 20.58 12.70 -1.49
CA ASN A 179 19.73 13.48 -0.59
C ASN A 179 19.18 14.74 -1.28
N ASP A 180 20.02 15.48 -2.02
CA ASP A 180 19.59 16.69 -2.73
C ASP A 180 18.53 16.37 -3.78
N ASN A 181 18.74 15.34 -4.59
CA ASN A 181 17.76 14.85 -5.56
C ASN A 181 16.46 14.41 -4.87
N TRP A 182 16.54 13.76 -3.71
CA TRP A 182 15.37 13.35 -2.94
C TRP A 182 14.57 14.53 -2.39
N GLU A 183 15.24 15.55 -1.84
CA GLU A 183 14.57 16.77 -1.38
C GLU A 183 13.92 17.53 -2.54
N GLN A 184 14.60 17.63 -3.68
CA GLN A 184 14.05 18.22 -4.90
C GLN A 184 12.82 17.45 -5.40
N LEU A 185 12.88 16.12 -5.43
CA LEU A 185 11.74 15.27 -5.77
C LEU A 185 10.56 15.55 -4.84
N LYS A 186 10.78 15.53 -3.52
CA LYS A 186 9.72 15.80 -2.52
C LYS A 186 9.06 17.15 -2.71
N SER A 187 9.81 18.18 -3.08
CA SER A 187 9.29 19.54 -3.29
C SER A 187 8.24 19.63 -4.41
N GLN A 188 8.26 18.68 -5.34
CA GLN A 188 7.34 18.60 -6.47
C GLN A 188 6.10 17.73 -6.19
N LEU A 189 6.09 17.03 -5.05
CA LEU A 189 4.96 16.18 -4.65
C LEU A 189 3.89 16.98 -3.90
N ARG A 190 2.65 16.51 -3.99
CA ARG A 190 1.51 17.05 -3.24
C ARG A 190 0.85 15.95 -2.42
N PRO A 191 0.32 16.24 -1.23
CA PRO A 191 -0.49 15.27 -0.49
C PRO A 191 -1.69 14.82 -1.35
N SER A 192 -1.95 13.51 -1.38
CA SER A 192 -3.16 13.01 -2.05
C SER A 192 -4.39 13.34 -1.19
N PRO A 193 -5.46 13.93 -1.77
CA PRO A 193 -6.72 14.17 -1.06
C PRO A 193 -7.45 12.86 -0.71
N HIS A 194 -7.11 11.76 -1.40
CA HIS A 194 -7.71 10.45 -1.19
C HIS A 194 -6.71 9.51 -0.53
N VAL A 195 -7.04 9.04 0.66
CA VAL A 195 -6.29 7.94 1.29
C VAL A 195 -6.79 6.64 0.68
N PHE A 196 -6.14 6.17 -0.36
CA PHE A 196 -6.41 4.82 -0.90
C PHE A 196 -5.86 3.79 0.08
N THR A 197 -6.71 3.26 0.92
CA THR A 197 -6.35 2.20 1.87
C THR A 197 -6.51 0.86 1.16
N SER A 198 -5.50 0.43 0.44
CA SER A 198 -5.48 -0.87 -0.24
C SER A 198 -5.03 -2.03 0.67
N LEU A 199 -4.77 -1.80 1.96
CA LEU A 199 -4.36 -2.81 2.95
C LEU A 199 -5.39 -3.08 4.04
#